data_00d7cc2fe69f41224c19247d9d89327e
#
_entry.id   00d7cc2fe69f41224c19247d9d89327e
#
_cell.length_a   1.000
_cell.length_b   1.000
_cell.length_c   1.000
_cell.angle_alpha   90.00
_cell.angle_beta   90.00
_cell.angle_gamma   90.00
#
_symmetry.space_group_name_H-M   'P 1'
#
loop_
_entity.id
_entity.type
_entity.pdbx_description
1 polymer ?
#
loop_
_entity_poly.entity_id
_entity_poly.type
_entity_poly.pdbx_seq_one_letter_code
_entity_poly.pdbx_strand_id
1 'polypeptide(L)'
;MTPPASPSPGIRFENIDKRYGGLYALRQVSLEISAGECVALAGRNGSGKTTLLRIAARLVRPSAGSLTFPSTHQSGEPGRLQSGFVAHATMVYDELTAEENLTLFARLQGTTDVQTRVDTLLRDVGLSDRRSSLVRTFSRGMRQRVAIARALLQEPSVLLLDEPATGLDPHGASWLAGTLRRLCDAGCTILMSVHGESEISSLATRGIRLDTGRVVADTKAGASLQSILTFADA
;
A
#
# COMPACT_ATOMS: atom_id res chain seq x y z
N MET A 1 -14.84 -8.50 18.83
CA MET A 1 -14.22 -7.54 17.86
C MET A 1 -15.12 -6.31 17.84
N THR A 2 -14.64 -5.19 18.31
CA THR A 2 -15.35 -3.90 18.24
C THR A 2 -15.29 -3.42 16.79
N PRO A 3 -16.40 -2.96 16.19
CA PRO A 3 -16.35 -2.39 14.83
C PRO A 3 -15.45 -1.15 14.83
N PRO A 4 -14.75 -0.86 13.69
CA PRO A 4 -13.89 0.30 13.60
C PRO A 4 -14.69 1.57 13.87
N ALA A 5 -14.22 2.38 14.80
CA ALA A 5 -14.93 3.52 15.37
C ALA A 5 -15.08 4.72 14.42
N SER A 6 -14.62 4.63 13.18
CA SER A 6 -14.84 5.68 12.17
C SER A 6 -14.49 5.14 10.78
N PRO A 7 -15.24 5.50 9.72
CA PRO A 7 -14.88 5.09 8.38
C PRO A 7 -13.48 5.65 8.02
N SER A 8 -12.64 4.77 7.46
CA SER A 8 -11.32 5.13 6.97
C SER A 8 -11.40 6.30 5.99
N PRO A 9 -10.41 7.19 5.90
CA PRO A 9 -10.44 8.27 4.93
C PRO A 9 -10.33 7.71 3.51
N GLY A 10 -11.04 8.33 2.57
CA GLY A 10 -10.80 8.14 1.15
C GLY A 10 -9.49 8.80 0.70
N ILE A 11 -9.17 8.67 -0.58
CA ILE A 11 -8.05 9.36 -1.22
C ILE A 11 -8.56 10.10 -2.44
N ARG A 12 -8.29 11.40 -2.54
CA ARG A 12 -8.68 12.21 -3.71
C ARG A 12 -7.46 12.86 -4.33
N PHE A 13 -7.26 12.55 -5.61
CA PHE A 13 -6.28 13.18 -6.48
C PHE A 13 -7.00 14.13 -7.42
N GLU A 14 -6.57 15.39 -7.50
CA GLU A 14 -7.18 16.41 -8.34
C GLU A 14 -6.14 16.99 -9.28
N ASN A 15 -6.27 16.71 -10.59
CA ASN A 15 -5.41 17.20 -11.66
C ASN A 15 -3.90 17.03 -11.37
N ILE A 16 -3.52 15.87 -10.85
CA ILE A 16 -2.14 15.58 -10.48
C ILE A 16 -1.26 15.51 -11.71
N ASP A 17 -0.28 16.40 -11.77
CA ASP A 17 0.89 16.30 -12.64
C ASP A 17 2.13 15.93 -11.81
N LYS A 18 2.98 15.08 -12.35
CA LYS A 18 4.33 14.85 -11.83
C LYS A 18 5.35 14.80 -12.95
N ARG A 19 6.36 15.65 -12.82
CA ARG A 19 7.48 15.72 -13.77
C ARG A 19 8.78 15.37 -13.06
N TYR A 20 9.65 14.67 -13.76
CA TYR A 20 11.05 14.46 -13.41
C TYR A 20 11.89 15.00 -14.56
N GLY A 21 12.57 16.15 -14.36
CA GLY A 21 13.15 16.89 -15.47
C GLY A 21 12.09 17.29 -16.50
N GLY A 22 12.31 16.96 -17.76
CA GLY A 22 11.38 17.22 -18.88
C GLY A 22 10.29 16.16 -19.09
N LEU A 23 10.34 15.04 -18.35
CA LEU A 23 9.45 13.91 -18.57
C LEU A 23 8.28 13.89 -17.59
N TYR A 24 7.08 13.69 -18.09
CA TYR A 24 5.90 13.48 -17.29
C TYR A 24 5.83 12.02 -16.82
N ALA A 25 5.81 11.83 -15.51
CA ALA A 25 5.47 10.54 -14.89
C ALA A 25 3.96 10.42 -14.65
N LEU A 26 3.27 11.54 -14.41
CA LEU A 26 1.80 11.62 -14.32
C LEU A 26 1.32 12.89 -15.03
N ARG A 27 0.15 12.81 -15.67
CA ARG A 27 -0.47 13.90 -16.43
C ARG A 27 -1.95 14.01 -16.11
N GLN A 28 -2.35 15.10 -15.44
CA GLN A 28 -3.76 15.43 -15.14
C GLN A 28 -4.54 14.25 -14.55
N VAL A 29 -3.92 13.50 -13.64
CA VAL A 29 -4.60 12.38 -12.99
C VAL A 29 -5.58 12.92 -11.98
N SER A 30 -6.89 12.67 -12.22
CA SER A 30 -7.95 12.93 -11.28
C SER A 30 -8.63 11.60 -10.95
N LEU A 31 -8.69 11.28 -9.66
CA LEU A 31 -9.12 9.99 -9.17
C LEU A 31 -9.62 10.13 -7.73
N GLU A 32 -10.74 9.52 -7.43
CA GLU A 32 -11.28 9.43 -6.09
C GLU A 32 -11.43 7.97 -5.68
N ILE A 33 -10.82 7.61 -4.57
CA ILE A 33 -10.92 6.30 -3.93
C ILE A 33 -11.79 6.48 -2.69
N SER A 34 -12.85 5.72 -2.59
CA SER A 34 -13.77 5.80 -1.46
C SER A 34 -13.16 5.17 -0.22
N ALA A 35 -13.61 5.59 0.95
CA ALA A 35 -13.23 4.98 2.22
C ALA A 35 -13.55 3.48 2.23
N GLY A 36 -12.59 2.65 2.67
CA GLY A 36 -12.71 1.19 2.70
C GLY A 36 -12.65 0.50 1.34
N GLU A 37 -12.41 1.24 0.25
CA GLU A 37 -12.29 0.65 -1.09
C GLU A 37 -10.93 -0.04 -1.27
N CYS A 38 -10.92 -1.22 -1.88
CA CYS A 38 -9.70 -1.91 -2.30
C CYS A 38 -9.49 -1.75 -3.80
N VAL A 39 -8.46 -1.01 -4.20
CA VAL A 39 -8.23 -0.61 -5.58
C VAL A 39 -6.93 -1.20 -6.11
N ALA A 40 -7.00 -1.88 -7.26
CA ALA A 40 -5.86 -2.34 -8.03
C ALA A 40 -5.46 -1.32 -9.10
N LEU A 41 -4.20 -0.87 -9.07
CA LEU A 41 -3.57 -0.09 -10.14
C LEU A 41 -2.83 -1.03 -11.09
N ALA A 42 -3.32 -1.13 -12.31
CA ALA A 42 -2.69 -1.87 -13.39
C ALA A 42 -2.00 -0.93 -14.39
N GLY A 43 -1.13 -1.47 -15.22
CA GLY A 43 -0.42 -0.72 -16.27
C GLY A 43 1.00 -1.22 -16.46
N ARG A 44 1.59 -0.93 -17.60
CA ARG A 44 2.97 -1.33 -17.96
C ARG A 44 4.00 -0.69 -17.01
N ASN A 45 5.23 -1.19 -17.05
CA ASN A 45 6.35 -0.55 -16.38
C ASN A 45 6.52 0.87 -16.92
N GLY A 46 6.74 1.84 -16.01
CA GLY A 46 6.81 3.26 -16.39
C GLY A 46 5.46 3.97 -16.58
N SER A 47 4.31 3.29 -16.43
CA SER A 47 3.00 3.94 -16.59
C SER A 47 2.63 4.97 -15.50
N GLY A 48 3.40 5.03 -14.40
CA GLY A 48 3.18 6.00 -13.32
C GLY A 48 2.66 5.43 -12.00
N LYS A 49 2.39 4.11 -11.89
CA LYS A 49 1.84 3.45 -10.70
C LYS A 49 2.61 3.79 -9.43
N THR A 50 3.91 3.51 -9.40
CA THR A 50 4.80 3.80 -8.27
C THR A 50 4.81 5.29 -7.93
N THR A 51 4.77 6.17 -8.93
CA THR A 51 4.74 7.62 -8.71
C THR A 51 3.45 8.05 -8.04
N LEU A 52 2.30 7.52 -8.48
CA LEU A 52 1.00 7.80 -7.88
C LEU A 52 0.94 7.31 -6.42
N LEU A 53 1.41 6.09 -6.16
CA LEU A 53 1.51 5.53 -4.80
C LEU A 53 2.41 6.36 -3.89
N ARG A 54 3.58 6.83 -4.38
CA ARG A 54 4.48 7.68 -3.61
C ARG A 54 3.88 9.05 -3.33
N ILE A 55 3.08 9.60 -4.24
CA ILE A 55 2.33 10.84 -3.98
C ILE A 55 1.27 10.57 -2.91
N ALA A 56 0.49 9.48 -3.00
CA ALA A 56 -0.47 9.09 -1.99
C ALA A 56 0.18 8.90 -0.61
N ALA A 57 1.37 8.32 -0.55
CA ALA A 57 2.17 8.18 0.67
C ALA A 57 2.80 9.51 1.16
N ARG A 58 2.60 10.63 0.45
CA ARG A 58 3.23 11.93 0.71
C ARG A 58 4.75 11.91 0.70
N LEU A 59 5.36 10.88 0.09
CA LEU A 59 6.81 10.77 -0.10
C LEU A 59 7.31 11.65 -1.26
N VAL A 60 6.43 11.97 -2.19
CA VAL A 60 6.73 12.80 -3.35
C VAL A 60 5.63 13.85 -3.50
N ARG A 61 6.00 15.11 -3.65
CA ARG A 61 5.04 16.18 -3.95
C ARG A 61 4.68 16.16 -5.44
N PRO A 62 3.40 16.34 -5.81
CA PRO A 62 3.03 16.57 -7.20
C PRO A 62 3.68 17.84 -7.73
N SER A 63 3.84 17.96 -9.05
CA SER A 63 4.31 19.17 -9.72
C SER A 63 3.17 20.18 -9.90
N ALA A 64 1.92 19.71 -10.01
CA ALA A 64 0.68 20.47 -10.01
C ALA A 64 -0.47 19.59 -9.52
N GLY A 65 -1.59 20.19 -9.18
CA GLY A 65 -2.75 19.52 -8.62
C GLY A 65 -2.66 19.34 -7.11
N SER A 66 -3.65 18.70 -6.53
CA SER A 66 -3.77 18.49 -5.09
C SER A 66 -4.09 17.04 -4.72
N LEU A 67 -3.57 16.63 -3.57
CA LEU A 67 -3.90 15.37 -2.91
C LEU A 67 -4.59 15.68 -1.59
N THR A 68 -5.80 15.15 -1.41
CA THR A 68 -6.53 15.26 -0.15
C THR A 68 -6.96 13.89 0.35
N PHE A 69 -7.11 13.79 1.67
CA PHE A 69 -7.68 12.63 2.33
C PHE A 69 -8.94 13.10 3.02
N PRO A 70 -10.11 12.95 2.37
CA PRO A 70 -11.37 13.30 2.97
C PRO A 70 -11.54 12.49 4.25
N SER A 71 -11.36 13.11 5.41
CA SER A 71 -11.57 12.47 6.69
C SER A 71 -13.03 12.62 7.09
N THR A 72 -13.58 11.57 7.63
CA THR A 72 -14.92 11.56 8.23
C THR A 72 -14.92 12.00 9.69
N HIS A 73 -13.78 12.47 10.21
CA HIS A 73 -13.68 12.96 11.57
C HIS A 73 -14.30 14.37 11.69
N GLN A 74 -15.46 14.44 12.31
CA GLN A 74 -16.10 15.69 12.76
C GLN A 74 -15.43 16.30 14.01
N SER A 75 -14.39 15.70 14.54
CA SER A 75 -13.60 16.26 15.65
C SER A 75 -12.48 17.11 15.04
N GLY A 76 -12.55 18.43 15.24
CA GLY A 76 -11.74 19.49 14.64
C GLY A 76 -10.21 19.48 14.87
N GLU A 77 -9.64 18.35 15.17
CA GLU A 77 -8.20 18.12 15.11
C GLU A 77 -7.88 17.48 13.74
N PRO A 78 -6.86 17.98 13.00
CA PRO A 78 -6.38 17.31 11.80
C PRO A 78 -5.81 15.96 12.23
N GLY A 79 -6.66 14.91 12.20
CA GLY A 79 -6.26 13.57 12.54
C GLY A 79 -5.01 13.20 11.76
N ARG A 80 -3.95 12.78 12.42
CA ARG A 80 -2.72 12.32 11.78
C ARG A 80 -3.11 11.15 10.88
N LEU A 81 -3.04 11.33 9.56
CA LEU A 81 -3.32 10.25 8.62
C LEU A 81 -2.39 9.08 8.92
N GLN A 82 -2.96 7.99 9.41
CA GLN A 82 -2.23 6.75 9.64
C GLN A 82 -2.20 5.99 8.33
N SER A 83 -1.17 6.21 7.53
CA SER A 83 -0.96 5.49 6.27
C SER A 83 0.24 4.55 6.37
N GLY A 84 0.03 3.29 5.96
CA GLY A 84 1.09 2.32 5.75
C GLY A 84 1.55 2.36 4.29
N PHE A 85 2.85 2.23 4.05
CA PHE A 85 3.41 2.14 2.70
C PHE A 85 4.42 1.00 2.60
N VAL A 86 4.17 0.10 1.65
CA VAL A 86 5.09 -0.95 1.22
C VAL A 86 5.60 -0.60 -0.16
N ALA A 87 6.88 -0.29 -0.27
CA ALA A 87 7.53 0.00 -1.54
C ALA A 87 8.04 -1.28 -2.20
N HIS A 88 8.32 -1.22 -3.49
CA HIS A 88 8.97 -2.31 -4.22
C HIS A 88 10.33 -2.70 -3.60
N ALA A 89 11.12 -1.73 -3.14
CA ALA A 89 12.25 -1.96 -2.24
C ALA A 89 11.74 -2.04 -0.80
N THR A 90 12.11 -3.07 -0.07
CA THR A 90 11.55 -3.36 1.27
C THR A 90 11.81 -2.27 2.31
N MET A 91 12.83 -1.42 2.09
CA MET A 91 13.21 -0.30 2.98
C MET A 91 13.35 -0.74 4.45
N VAL A 92 13.96 -1.89 4.67
CA VAL A 92 14.35 -2.41 5.98
C VAL A 92 15.87 -2.35 6.11
N TYR A 93 16.38 -2.27 7.32
CA TYR A 93 17.82 -2.21 7.61
C TYR A 93 18.37 -3.63 7.68
N ASP A 94 19.29 -3.95 6.78
CA ASP A 94 19.92 -5.26 6.66
C ASP A 94 20.77 -5.65 7.89
N GLU A 95 21.35 -4.65 8.56
CA GLU A 95 22.21 -4.82 9.74
C GLU A 95 21.43 -4.91 11.07
N LEU A 96 20.13 -4.75 11.02
CA LEU A 96 19.25 -4.95 12.17
C LEU A 96 18.53 -6.29 12.08
N THR A 97 18.15 -6.85 13.22
CA THR A 97 17.25 -7.99 13.30
C THR A 97 15.83 -7.59 12.89
N ALA A 98 14.95 -8.57 12.68
CA ALA A 98 13.54 -8.29 12.38
C ALA A 98 12.88 -7.49 13.52
N GLU A 99 13.14 -7.87 14.77
CA GLU A 99 12.62 -7.19 15.96
C GLU A 99 13.15 -5.77 16.08
N GLU A 100 14.47 -5.56 15.91
CA GLU A 100 15.09 -4.23 15.96
C GLU A 100 14.55 -3.31 14.86
N ASN A 101 14.37 -3.81 13.63
CA ASN A 101 13.73 -3.06 12.55
C ASN A 101 12.35 -2.56 12.98
N LEU A 102 11.47 -3.46 13.42
CA LEU A 102 10.11 -3.09 13.80
C LEU A 102 10.10 -2.17 15.02
N THR A 103 10.94 -2.42 16.02
CA THR A 103 11.08 -1.58 17.21
C THR A 103 11.53 -0.17 16.87
N LEU A 104 12.53 -0.03 15.97
CA LEU A 104 12.99 1.26 15.50
C LEU A 104 11.86 2.07 14.86
N PHE A 105 11.15 1.47 13.89
CA PHE A 105 10.06 2.16 13.21
C PHE A 105 8.87 2.43 14.14
N ALA A 106 8.53 1.52 15.05
CA ALA A 106 7.49 1.73 16.04
C ALA A 106 7.75 2.97 16.91
N ARG A 107 9.00 3.10 17.40
CA ARG A 107 9.42 4.28 18.19
C ARG A 107 9.39 5.56 17.39
N LEU A 108 9.91 5.55 16.15
CA LEU A 108 9.90 6.71 15.25
C LEU A 108 8.48 7.18 14.92
N GLN A 109 7.53 6.27 14.87
CA GLN A 109 6.13 6.55 14.59
C GLN A 109 5.33 6.94 15.85
N GLY A 110 5.92 6.80 17.05
CA GLY A 110 5.26 7.08 18.33
C GLY A 110 4.22 6.01 18.71
N THR A 111 4.46 4.74 18.32
CA THR A 111 3.62 3.62 18.73
C THR A 111 3.64 3.47 20.25
N THR A 112 2.47 3.35 20.86
CA THR A 112 2.33 2.97 22.27
C THR A 112 2.51 1.46 22.39
N ASP A 113 3.03 0.99 23.54
CA ASP A 113 3.27 -0.44 23.82
C ASP A 113 4.03 -1.15 22.67
N VAL A 114 5.22 -0.61 22.35
CA VAL A 114 6.05 -1.07 21.23
C VAL A 114 6.31 -2.57 21.28
N GLN A 115 6.60 -3.13 22.47
CA GLN A 115 6.95 -4.55 22.59
C GLN A 115 5.79 -5.46 22.20
N THR A 116 4.62 -5.25 22.77
CA THR A 116 3.41 -6.05 22.46
C THR A 116 3.06 -5.92 20.97
N ARG A 117 3.19 -4.71 20.41
CA ARG A 117 2.90 -4.50 18.98
C ARG A 117 3.86 -5.24 18.08
N VAL A 118 5.17 -5.19 18.36
CA VAL A 118 6.20 -5.90 17.59
C VAL A 118 6.02 -7.41 17.70
N ASP A 119 5.77 -7.94 18.89
CA ASP A 119 5.53 -9.37 19.11
C ASP A 119 4.31 -9.87 18.32
N THR A 120 3.23 -9.10 18.32
CA THR A 120 2.02 -9.41 17.56
C THR A 120 2.32 -9.44 16.05
N LEU A 121 2.97 -8.41 15.53
CA LEU A 121 3.28 -8.35 14.10
C LEU A 121 4.25 -9.44 13.65
N LEU A 122 5.30 -9.74 14.43
CA LEU A 122 6.23 -10.82 14.11
C LEU A 122 5.51 -12.18 14.06
N ARG A 123 4.53 -12.41 14.94
CA ARG A 123 3.68 -13.60 14.91
C ARG A 123 2.80 -13.60 13.68
N ASP A 124 2.12 -12.50 13.39
CA ASP A 124 1.19 -12.37 12.27
C ASP A 124 1.89 -12.60 10.92
N VAL A 125 3.13 -12.13 10.76
CA VAL A 125 3.92 -12.34 9.53
C VAL A 125 4.71 -13.66 9.52
N GLY A 126 4.58 -14.49 10.57
CA GLY A 126 5.25 -15.79 10.66
C GLY A 126 6.78 -15.69 10.79
N LEU A 127 7.27 -14.68 11.53
CA LEU A 127 8.71 -14.46 11.76
C LEU A 127 9.12 -14.53 13.23
N SER A 128 8.27 -15.08 14.13
CA SER A 128 8.57 -15.19 15.55
C SER A 128 9.89 -15.93 15.82
N ASP A 129 10.12 -17.07 15.13
CA ASP A 129 11.32 -17.88 15.30
C ASP A 129 12.59 -17.26 14.69
N ARG A 130 12.42 -16.18 13.93
CA ARG A 130 13.48 -15.44 13.26
C ARG A 130 13.64 -14.01 13.78
N ARG A 131 12.95 -13.67 14.89
CA ARG A 131 12.94 -12.32 15.46
C ARG A 131 14.32 -11.72 15.67
N SER A 132 15.26 -12.53 16.18
CA SER A 132 16.64 -12.13 16.50
C SER A 132 17.63 -12.38 15.35
N SER A 133 17.17 -12.79 14.17
CA SER A 133 18.03 -12.98 13.01
C SER A 133 18.20 -11.68 12.25
N LEU A 134 19.41 -11.38 11.79
CA LEU A 134 19.73 -10.20 10.98
C LEU A 134 18.97 -10.28 9.64
N VAL A 135 18.37 -9.17 9.23
CA VAL A 135 17.56 -9.10 8.00
C VAL A 135 18.40 -9.41 6.76
N ARG A 136 19.69 -9.13 6.74
CA ARG A 136 20.59 -9.51 5.63
C ARG A 136 20.59 -11.01 5.33
N THR A 137 20.27 -11.87 6.33
CA THR A 137 20.20 -13.33 6.15
C THR A 137 18.85 -13.81 5.63
N PHE A 138 17.88 -12.91 5.47
CA PHE A 138 16.52 -13.24 5.07
C PHE A 138 16.39 -13.44 3.56
N SER A 139 15.52 -14.36 3.15
CA SER A 139 15.05 -14.44 1.78
C SER A 139 14.31 -13.16 1.40
N ARG A 140 14.13 -12.93 0.09
CA ARG A 140 13.34 -11.78 -0.41
C ARG A 140 11.92 -11.78 0.20
N GLY A 141 11.26 -12.94 0.26
CA GLY A 141 9.93 -13.07 0.85
C GLY A 141 9.90 -12.74 2.35
N MET A 142 10.92 -13.16 3.13
CA MET A 142 11.02 -12.80 4.55
C MET A 142 11.22 -11.29 4.74
N ARG A 143 12.07 -10.66 3.93
CA ARG A 143 12.24 -9.19 3.94
C ARG A 143 10.93 -8.46 3.61
N GLN A 144 10.18 -8.99 2.64
CA GLN A 144 8.85 -8.44 2.28
C GLN A 144 7.86 -8.55 3.44
N ARG A 145 7.86 -9.66 4.19
CA ARG A 145 7.04 -9.83 5.39
C ARG A 145 7.40 -8.81 6.48
N VAL A 146 8.69 -8.50 6.70
CA VAL A 146 9.12 -7.44 7.63
C VAL A 146 8.65 -6.07 7.14
N ALA A 147 8.73 -5.79 5.84
CA ALA A 147 8.25 -4.53 5.26
C ALA A 147 6.73 -4.35 5.42
N ILE A 148 5.97 -5.43 5.26
CA ILE A 148 4.52 -5.42 5.51
C ILE A 148 4.23 -5.20 7.00
N ALA A 149 4.91 -5.93 7.90
CA ALA A 149 4.76 -5.73 9.34
C ALA A 149 5.05 -4.27 9.74
N ARG A 150 6.11 -3.67 9.18
CA ARG A 150 6.43 -2.25 9.39
C ARG A 150 5.29 -1.32 8.94
N ALA A 151 4.68 -1.57 7.78
CA ALA A 151 3.58 -0.76 7.29
C ALA A 151 2.33 -0.86 8.17
N LEU A 152 2.18 -1.97 8.91
CA LEU A 152 1.04 -2.23 9.79
C LEU A 152 1.24 -1.78 11.25
N LEU A 153 2.41 -1.22 11.61
CA LEU A 153 2.74 -0.82 13.00
C LEU A 153 1.68 0.09 13.63
N GLN A 154 1.15 1.04 12.88
CA GLN A 154 0.19 2.05 13.35
C GLN A 154 -1.26 1.71 13.03
N GLU A 155 -1.58 0.44 12.70
CA GLU A 155 -2.95 0.07 12.28
C GLU A 155 -3.52 1.04 11.23
N PRO A 156 -2.90 1.10 10.05
CA PRO A 156 -3.20 2.15 9.10
C PRO A 156 -4.64 2.08 8.62
N SER A 157 -5.28 3.25 8.53
CA SER A 157 -6.58 3.40 7.87
C SER A 157 -6.46 3.45 6.34
N VAL A 158 -5.27 3.76 5.83
CA VAL A 158 -4.92 3.72 4.41
C VAL A 158 -3.67 2.89 4.22
N LEU A 159 -3.72 1.88 3.37
CA LEU A 159 -2.58 1.02 3.04
C LEU A 159 -2.24 1.13 1.55
N LEU A 160 -1.00 1.51 1.28
CA LEU A 160 -0.46 1.73 -0.06
C LEU A 160 0.60 0.67 -0.35
N LEU A 161 0.45 -0.08 -1.44
CA LEU A 161 1.29 -1.24 -1.73
C LEU A 161 1.83 -1.16 -3.17
N ASP A 162 3.14 -1.12 -3.31
CA ASP A 162 3.80 -1.12 -4.62
C ASP A 162 4.33 -2.53 -4.93
N GLU A 163 3.60 -3.27 -5.75
CA GLU A 163 3.88 -4.65 -6.15
C GLU A 163 4.14 -5.61 -4.97
N PRO A 164 3.20 -5.71 -4.01
CA PRO A 164 3.46 -6.36 -2.73
C PRO A 164 3.71 -7.87 -2.83
N ALA A 165 3.29 -8.53 -3.90
CA ALA A 165 3.48 -9.96 -4.14
C ALA A 165 4.83 -10.30 -4.77
N THR A 166 5.55 -9.31 -5.30
CA THR A 166 6.78 -9.56 -6.04
C THR A 166 7.84 -10.21 -5.15
N GLY A 167 8.28 -11.42 -5.54
CA GLY A 167 9.29 -12.20 -4.82
C GLY A 167 8.75 -13.03 -3.65
N LEU A 168 7.45 -13.07 -3.44
CA LEU A 168 6.82 -14.04 -2.55
C LEU A 168 6.66 -15.40 -3.27
N ASP A 169 6.84 -16.48 -2.52
CA ASP A 169 6.42 -17.81 -2.93
C ASP A 169 4.88 -17.95 -2.84
N PRO A 170 4.27 -19.00 -3.37
CA PRO A 170 2.81 -19.18 -3.33
C PRO A 170 2.24 -19.11 -1.91
N HIS A 171 2.93 -19.67 -0.92
CA HIS A 171 2.49 -19.62 0.48
C HIS A 171 2.52 -18.19 1.03
N GLY A 172 3.58 -17.43 0.72
CA GLY A 172 3.69 -16.01 1.07
C GLY A 172 2.62 -15.15 0.39
N ALA A 173 2.29 -15.43 -0.87
CA ALA A 173 1.25 -14.72 -1.60
C ALA A 173 -0.14 -14.98 -0.98
N SER A 174 -0.48 -16.24 -0.68
CA SER A 174 -1.75 -16.58 -0.02
C SER A 174 -1.84 -15.99 1.40
N TRP A 175 -0.74 -16.00 2.17
CA TRP A 175 -0.70 -15.32 3.46
C TRP A 175 -0.98 -13.82 3.32
N LEU A 176 -0.34 -13.14 2.35
CA LEU A 176 -0.56 -11.73 2.08
C LEU A 176 -2.01 -11.46 1.67
N ALA A 177 -2.57 -12.28 0.76
CA ALA A 177 -3.95 -12.14 0.34
C ALA A 177 -4.92 -12.26 1.53
N GLY A 178 -4.73 -13.25 2.41
CA GLY A 178 -5.52 -13.40 3.64
C GLY A 178 -5.37 -12.19 4.58
N THR A 179 -4.18 -11.60 4.67
CA THR A 179 -3.94 -10.40 5.49
C THR A 179 -4.64 -9.18 4.91
N LEU A 180 -4.52 -8.95 3.59
CA LEU A 180 -5.19 -7.82 2.92
C LEU A 180 -6.71 -7.96 3.00
N ARG A 181 -7.26 -9.18 2.86
CA ARG A 181 -8.71 -9.41 3.02
C ARG A 181 -9.19 -8.98 4.40
N ARG A 182 -8.50 -9.41 5.48
CA ARG A 182 -8.86 -8.98 6.84
C ARG A 182 -8.83 -7.46 7.02
N LEU A 183 -7.87 -6.78 6.39
CA LEU A 183 -7.77 -5.31 6.43
C LEU A 183 -8.90 -4.65 5.64
N CYS A 184 -9.27 -5.17 4.47
CA CYS A 184 -10.44 -4.71 3.71
C CYS A 184 -11.73 -4.88 4.52
N ASP A 185 -11.93 -6.06 5.13
CA ASP A 185 -13.11 -6.36 5.95
C ASP A 185 -13.18 -5.46 7.20
N ALA A 186 -12.03 -5.02 7.71
CA ALA A 186 -11.93 -4.04 8.79
C ALA A 186 -12.10 -2.59 8.31
N GLY A 187 -12.36 -2.37 7.01
CA GLY A 187 -12.63 -1.04 6.45
C GLY A 187 -11.38 -0.23 6.08
N CYS A 188 -10.18 -0.83 6.05
CA CYS A 188 -8.97 -0.15 5.58
C CYS A 188 -9.09 0.17 4.08
N THR A 189 -8.77 1.41 3.70
CA THR A 189 -8.68 1.80 2.29
C THR A 189 -7.36 1.30 1.72
N ILE A 190 -7.41 0.49 0.65
CA ILE A 190 -6.21 -0.12 0.06
C ILE A 190 -6.04 0.34 -1.38
N LEU A 191 -4.85 0.85 -1.72
CA LEU A 191 -4.43 1.13 -3.08
C LEU A 191 -3.16 0.34 -3.38
N MET A 192 -3.22 -0.60 -4.32
CA MET A 192 -2.09 -1.48 -4.63
C MET A 192 -1.78 -1.52 -6.11
N SER A 193 -0.50 -1.46 -6.48
CA SER A 193 -0.08 -1.79 -7.84
C SER A 193 0.03 -3.30 -8.01
N VAL A 194 -0.42 -3.77 -9.16
CA VAL A 194 -0.45 -5.19 -9.50
C VAL A 194 0.06 -5.44 -10.92
N HIS A 195 0.63 -6.63 -11.13
CA HIS A 195 0.95 -7.17 -12.45
C HIS A 195 0.02 -8.35 -12.74
N GLY A 196 -0.91 -8.14 -13.68
CA GLY A 196 -1.80 -9.19 -14.14
C GLY A 196 -2.78 -9.73 -13.08
N GLU A 197 -3.36 -10.86 -13.39
CA GLU A 197 -4.28 -11.58 -12.49
C GLU A 197 -3.49 -12.38 -11.45
N SER A 198 -3.89 -12.26 -10.21
CA SER A 198 -3.33 -12.98 -9.07
C SER A 198 -4.35 -13.05 -7.94
N GLU A 199 -4.09 -13.92 -6.95
CA GLU A 199 -4.91 -13.99 -5.75
C GLU A 199 -5.04 -12.62 -5.05
N ILE A 200 -3.99 -11.80 -5.08
CA ILE A 200 -3.98 -10.47 -4.48
C ILE A 200 -4.80 -9.48 -5.31
N SER A 201 -4.67 -9.50 -6.64
CA SER A 201 -5.44 -8.60 -7.49
C SER A 201 -6.94 -8.93 -7.47
N SER A 202 -7.31 -10.19 -7.20
CA SER A 202 -8.72 -10.61 -7.06
C SER A 202 -9.42 -10.05 -5.83
N LEU A 203 -8.67 -9.50 -4.86
CA LEU A 203 -9.24 -8.80 -3.69
C LEU A 203 -9.76 -7.41 -4.03
N ALA A 204 -9.31 -6.84 -5.15
CA ALA A 204 -9.72 -5.50 -5.54
C ALA A 204 -11.19 -5.47 -5.93
N THR A 205 -11.92 -4.52 -5.35
CA THR A 205 -13.30 -4.21 -5.72
C THR A 205 -13.37 -3.26 -6.93
N ARG A 206 -12.22 -2.64 -7.26
CA ARG A 206 -12.07 -1.72 -8.38
C ARG A 206 -10.69 -1.85 -9.01
N GLY A 207 -10.63 -1.79 -10.34
CA GLY A 207 -9.40 -1.72 -11.11
C GLY A 207 -9.29 -0.38 -11.82
N ILE A 208 -8.06 0.14 -11.86
CA ILE A 208 -7.71 1.36 -12.58
C ILE A 208 -6.47 1.06 -13.41
N ARG A 209 -6.49 1.39 -14.70
CA ARG A 209 -5.34 1.25 -15.57
C ARG A 209 -4.71 2.59 -15.86
N LEU A 210 -3.40 2.66 -15.60
CA LEU A 210 -2.55 3.77 -15.99
C LEU A 210 -1.78 3.42 -17.25
N ASP A 211 -1.68 4.37 -18.17
CA ASP A 211 -0.79 4.32 -19.31
C ASP A 211 -0.19 5.70 -19.56
N THR A 212 1.14 5.75 -19.78
CA THR A 212 1.88 6.98 -20.06
C THR A 212 1.51 8.15 -19.13
N GLY A 213 1.31 7.84 -17.85
CA GLY A 213 1.00 8.80 -16.79
C GLY A 213 -0.46 9.25 -16.73
N ARG A 214 -1.38 8.62 -17.47
CA ARG A 214 -2.82 8.94 -17.51
C ARG A 214 -3.67 7.77 -17.06
N VAL A 215 -4.83 8.05 -16.50
CA VAL A 215 -5.87 7.04 -16.29
C VAL A 215 -6.54 6.77 -17.64
N VAL A 216 -6.44 5.54 -18.14
CA VAL A 216 -7.01 5.14 -19.43
C VAL A 216 -8.20 4.19 -19.29
N ALA A 217 -8.37 3.54 -18.14
CA ALA A 217 -9.53 2.72 -17.84
C ALA A 217 -9.80 2.69 -16.32
N ASP A 218 -11.07 2.57 -15.96
CA ASP A 218 -11.55 2.50 -14.59
C ASP A 218 -12.83 1.67 -14.57
N THR A 219 -12.98 0.71 -13.65
CA THR A 219 -14.19 -0.11 -13.52
C THR A 219 -15.41 0.74 -13.16
N LYS A 220 -15.25 1.85 -12.45
CA LYS A 220 -16.36 2.82 -12.21
C LYS A 220 -16.87 3.45 -13.49
N ALA A 221 -16.04 3.53 -14.53
CA ALA A 221 -16.39 4.03 -15.86
C ALA A 221 -16.88 2.92 -16.83
N GLY A 222 -17.18 1.71 -16.30
CA GLY A 222 -17.76 0.61 -17.06
C GLY A 222 -16.78 -0.42 -17.61
N ALA A 223 -15.48 -0.29 -17.37
CA ALA A 223 -14.50 -1.34 -17.71
C ALA A 223 -14.65 -2.55 -16.78
N SER A 224 -14.43 -3.77 -17.28
CA SER A 224 -14.39 -4.94 -16.40
C SER A 224 -13.05 -5.02 -15.66
N LEU A 225 -13.06 -5.53 -14.41
CA LEU A 225 -11.82 -5.71 -13.65
C LEU A 225 -10.84 -6.60 -14.41
N GLN A 226 -11.34 -7.68 -15.00
CA GLN A 226 -10.54 -8.59 -15.79
C GLN A 226 -9.86 -7.89 -16.98
N SER A 227 -10.59 -7.04 -17.73
CA SER A 227 -10.00 -6.28 -18.86
C SER A 227 -8.94 -5.28 -18.43
N ILE A 228 -8.98 -4.82 -17.17
CA ILE A 228 -7.97 -3.93 -16.60
C ILE A 228 -6.71 -4.71 -16.22
N LEU A 229 -6.88 -5.94 -15.69
CA LEU A 229 -5.77 -6.77 -15.22
C LEU A 229 -5.06 -7.55 -16.32
N THR A 230 -5.79 -7.93 -17.40
CA THR A 230 -5.29 -8.77 -18.50
C THR A 230 -4.75 -7.98 -19.70
N PHE A 231 -4.32 -6.73 -19.52
CA PHE A 231 -3.68 -6.03 -20.65
C PHE A 231 -2.42 -6.78 -21.08
N ALA A 232 -2.40 -7.24 -22.34
CA ALA A 232 -1.23 -7.89 -22.91
C ALA A 232 -0.08 -6.87 -23.00
N ASP A 233 1.11 -7.30 -22.59
CA ASP A 233 2.34 -6.62 -22.95
C ASP A 233 2.54 -6.82 -24.48
N ALA A 234 2.02 -5.88 -25.27
CA ALA A 234 2.28 -5.81 -26.70
C ALA A 234 3.58 -5.04 -26.94
#